data_bbe52af09c48f802856cf31d52beeaf5
#
_entry.id   bbe52af09c48f802856cf31d52beeaf5
#
_cell.length_a   1.000
_cell.length_b   1.000
_cell.length_c   1.000
_cell.angle_alpha   90.00
_cell.angle_beta   90.00
_cell.angle_gamma   90.00
#
_symmetry.space_group_name_H-M   'P 1'
#
loop_
_entity.id
_entity.type
_entity.pdbx_description
1 polymer ?
#
loop_
_entity_poly.entity_id
_entity_poly.type
_entity_poly.pdbx_seq_one_letter_code
_entity_poly.pdbx_strand_id
1 'polypeptide(L)'
;MPIADVKNPPGSRPLQGLSHAKVIQLFERALIEADGQMGAHCVHELWMCGEMSINIERALERLWARASGSIPEWLPMRYVEWLPTLYEIALGFRACAKGRSNIYLVLLDYQDRDSMYGVYVGMSKYSPAQRFDQHKAGIRAAGSVLKRGLEVLTGPTLHLQYIKRSEASRIEEELAQALAGAGLLVKGGH
;
A
#
# COMPACT_ATOMS: atom_id res chain seq x y z
N MET A 1 -7.11 -14.16 -8.09
CA MET A 1 -6.58 -14.98 -6.99
C MET A 1 -7.44 -14.75 -5.76
N PRO A 2 -7.86 -15.79 -5.08
CA PRO A 2 -8.53 -15.57 -3.79
C PRO A 2 -7.49 -15.01 -2.81
N ILE A 3 -7.83 -13.90 -2.17
CA ILE A 3 -7.06 -13.27 -1.08
C ILE A 3 -7.16 -14.16 0.19
N ALA A 4 -7.22 -15.49 0.00
CA ALA A 4 -7.57 -16.42 1.08
C ALA A 4 -6.44 -16.72 2.06
N ASP A 5 -5.23 -16.20 1.85
CA ASP A 5 -4.06 -16.53 2.69
C ASP A 5 -3.28 -15.34 3.24
N VAL A 6 -3.87 -14.16 3.30
CA VAL A 6 -3.25 -13.08 4.06
C VAL A 6 -3.51 -13.33 5.55
N LYS A 7 -2.70 -14.19 6.12
CA LYS A 7 -2.66 -14.45 7.57
C LYS A 7 -2.30 -13.22 8.36
N ASN A 8 -2.83 -12.18 8.41
CA ASN A 8 -2.58 -10.89 9.04
C ASN A 8 -2.42 -9.78 8.00
N PRO A 9 -3.54 -9.26 7.49
CA PRO A 9 -3.48 -8.07 6.64
C PRO A 9 -2.86 -6.89 7.41
N PRO A 10 -2.23 -5.93 6.73
CA PRO A 10 -1.59 -4.78 7.37
C PRO A 10 -2.47 -4.02 8.37
N GLY A 11 -3.80 -4.05 8.16
CA GLY A 11 -4.75 -3.47 9.09
C GLY A 11 -4.80 -4.12 10.47
N SER A 12 -4.28 -5.32 10.64
CA SER A 12 -4.22 -5.99 11.94
C SER A 12 -2.98 -5.60 12.77
N ARG A 13 -1.93 -5.06 12.14
CA ARG A 13 -0.64 -4.73 12.77
C ARG A 13 -0.24 -5.76 13.84
N PRO A 14 0.12 -6.99 13.44
CA PRO A 14 0.35 -8.09 14.39
C PRO A 14 1.50 -7.83 15.37
N LEU A 15 2.40 -6.89 15.06
CA LEU A 15 3.53 -6.50 15.91
C LEU A 15 3.26 -5.22 16.70
N GLN A 16 2.06 -4.65 16.60
CA GLN A 16 1.68 -3.45 17.35
C GLN A 16 1.88 -3.65 18.85
N GLY A 17 2.52 -2.66 19.49
CA GLY A 17 2.78 -2.71 20.94
C GLY A 17 4.09 -3.40 21.32
N LEU A 18 4.82 -4.00 20.38
CA LEU A 18 6.17 -4.48 20.65
C LEU A 18 7.15 -3.29 20.75
N SER A 19 8.17 -3.44 21.60
CA SER A 19 9.24 -2.46 21.63
C SER A 19 10.03 -2.43 20.32
N HIS A 20 10.60 -1.28 19.97
CA HIS A 20 11.44 -1.12 18.78
C HIS A 20 12.57 -2.18 18.74
N ALA A 21 13.25 -2.40 19.85
CA ALA A 21 14.30 -3.41 19.95
C ALA A 21 13.78 -4.82 19.64
N LYS A 22 12.54 -5.15 20.06
CA LYS A 22 11.93 -6.44 19.79
C LYS A 22 11.58 -6.61 18.31
N VAL A 23 11.09 -5.57 17.67
CA VAL A 23 10.79 -5.58 16.23
C VAL A 23 12.08 -5.79 15.42
N ILE A 24 13.16 -5.08 15.77
CA ILE A 24 14.48 -5.29 15.14
C ILE A 24 14.97 -6.71 15.32
N GLN A 25 14.86 -7.28 16.52
CA GLN A 25 15.24 -8.67 16.78
C GLN A 25 14.47 -9.67 15.91
N LEU A 26 13.15 -9.46 15.77
CA LEU A 26 12.31 -10.29 14.90
C LEU A 26 12.70 -10.12 13.43
N PHE A 27 13.02 -8.91 13.00
CA PHE A 27 13.49 -8.65 11.65
C PHE A 27 14.78 -9.39 11.31
N GLU A 28 15.80 -9.32 12.19
CA GLU A 28 17.05 -10.04 11.99
C GLU A 28 16.81 -11.56 11.90
N ARG A 29 15.94 -12.08 12.73
CA ARG A 29 15.54 -13.49 12.67
C ARG A 29 14.86 -13.84 11.35
N ALA A 30 13.91 -13.01 10.90
CA ALA A 30 13.22 -13.20 9.64
C ALA A 30 14.20 -13.22 8.44
N LEU A 31 15.25 -12.39 8.47
CA LEU A 31 16.30 -12.41 7.45
C LEU A 31 17.10 -13.72 7.46
N ILE A 32 17.42 -14.25 8.65
CA ILE A 32 18.14 -15.53 8.78
C ILE A 32 17.29 -16.67 8.22
N GLU A 33 16.00 -16.68 8.54
CA GLU A 33 15.04 -17.72 8.14
C GLU A 33 14.50 -17.53 6.71
N ALA A 34 14.86 -16.43 6.03
CA ALA A 34 14.32 -16.00 4.74
C ALA A 34 12.77 -15.89 4.76
N ASP A 35 12.22 -15.46 5.89
CA ASP A 35 10.78 -15.26 6.09
C ASP A 35 10.36 -13.85 5.66
N GLY A 36 9.98 -13.73 4.38
CA GLY A 36 9.53 -12.46 3.81
C GLY A 36 8.25 -11.93 4.42
N GLN A 37 7.36 -12.80 4.90
CA GLN A 37 6.10 -12.39 5.55
C GLN A 37 6.39 -11.71 6.90
N MET A 38 7.15 -12.35 7.77
CA MET A 38 7.53 -11.77 9.06
C MET A 38 8.39 -10.53 8.87
N GLY A 39 9.35 -10.57 7.94
CA GLY A 39 10.17 -9.41 7.59
C GLY A 39 9.34 -8.21 7.13
N ALA A 40 8.32 -8.43 6.30
CA ALA A 40 7.41 -7.38 5.86
C ALA A 40 6.61 -6.76 7.01
N HIS A 41 6.11 -7.57 7.94
CA HIS A 41 5.44 -7.07 9.14
C HIS A 41 6.38 -6.23 10.02
N CYS A 42 7.64 -6.64 10.14
CA CYS A 42 8.64 -5.86 10.89
C CYS A 42 8.92 -4.51 10.22
N VAL A 43 9.15 -4.48 8.91
CA VAL A 43 9.36 -3.21 8.18
C VAL A 43 8.15 -2.31 8.28
N HIS A 44 6.94 -2.85 8.09
CA HIS A 44 5.70 -2.10 8.22
C HIS A 44 5.54 -1.50 9.63
N GLU A 45 5.80 -2.29 10.67
CA GLU A 45 5.70 -1.78 12.06
C GLU A 45 6.72 -0.69 12.36
N LEU A 46 7.98 -0.85 11.91
CA LEU A 46 9.01 0.19 12.03
C LEU A 46 8.58 1.47 11.33
N TRP A 47 8.00 1.35 10.15
CA TRP A 47 7.48 2.48 9.38
C TRP A 47 6.36 3.19 10.12
N MET A 48 5.36 2.43 10.60
CA MET A 48 4.23 2.99 11.38
C MET A 48 4.65 3.64 12.69
N CYS A 49 5.77 3.22 13.27
CA CYS A 49 6.35 3.81 14.49
C CYS A 49 7.28 5.00 14.22
N GLY A 50 7.45 5.42 12.97
CA GLY A 50 8.23 6.60 12.62
C GLY A 50 9.74 6.37 12.56
N GLU A 51 10.19 5.15 12.24
CA GLU A 51 11.61 4.87 11.99
C GLU A 51 12.17 5.78 10.89
N MET A 52 13.44 6.14 10.97
CA MET A 52 14.08 7.00 9.99
C MET A 52 14.09 6.36 8.59
N SER A 53 13.86 7.17 7.56
CA SER A 53 13.78 6.74 6.15
C SER A 53 14.96 5.87 5.72
N ILE A 54 16.16 6.26 6.07
CA ILE A 54 17.39 5.52 5.69
C ILE A 54 17.42 4.11 6.27
N ASN A 55 16.85 3.92 7.46
CA ASN A 55 16.78 2.59 8.09
C ASN A 55 15.68 1.74 7.44
N ILE A 56 14.56 2.35 7.05
CA ILE A 56 13.50 1.65 6.30
C ILE A 56 14.02 1.21 4.93
N GLU A 57 14.70 2.09 4.19
CA GLU A 57 15.27 1.76 2.88
C GLU A 57 16.26 0.59 2.99
N ARG A 58 17.17 0.64 3.95
CA ARG A 58 18.12 -0.46 4.21
C ARG A 58 17.41 -1.77 4.61
N ALA A 59 16.35 -1.67 5.40
CA ALA A 59 15.57 -2.84 5.78
C ALA A 59 14.88 -3.47 4.56
N LEU A 60 14.28 -2.65 3.69
CA LEU A 60 13.68 -3.11 2.43
C LEU A 60 14.71 -3.80 1.52
N GLU A 61 15.87 -3.19 1.33
CA GLU A 61 16.95 -3.76 0.51
C GLU A 61 17.40 -5.13 1.06
N ARG A 62 17.63 -5.22 2.38
CA ARG A 62 18.03 -6.47 3.04
C ARG A 62 16.95 -7.55 2.93
N LEU A 63 15.70 -7.18 3.12
CA LEU A 63 14.57 -8.09 3.01
C LEU A 63 14.43 -8.62 1.58
N TRP A 64 14.52 -7.73 0.59
CA TRP A 64 14.48 -8.12 -0.82
C TRP A 64 15.63 -9.05 -1.20
N ALA A 65 16.83 -8.75 -0.75
CA ALA A 65 18.01 -9.58 -1.02
C ALA A 65 17.92 -10.99 -0.42
N ARG A 66 17.22 -11.16 0.71
CA ARG A 66 17.18 -12.42 1.46
C ARG A 66 15.93 -13.25 1.27
N ALA A 67 14.78 -12.60 1.01
CA ALA A 67 13.49 -13.25 1.08
C ALA A 67 12.53 -12.83 -0.05
N SER A 68 13.04 -12.42 -1.21
CA SER A 68 12.24 -11.90 -2.33
C SER A 68 11.08 -12.80 -2.74
N GLY A 69 11.23 -14.12 -2.65
CA GLY A 69 10.20 -15.08 -3.04
C GLY A 69 9.01 -15.19 -2.08
N SER A 70 9.10 -14.61 -0.89
CA SER A 70 8.06 -14.67 0.15
C SER A 70 7.59 -13.31 0.66
N ILE A 71 8.08 -12.21 0.07
CA ILE A 71 7.61 -10.87 0.40
C ILE A 71 6.17 -10.72 -0.10
N PRO A 72 5.22 -10.30 0.77
CA PRO A 72 3.83 -10.13 0.37
C PRO A 72 3.65 -8.89 -0.52
N GLU A 73 2.70 -8.97 -1.46
CA GLU A 73 2.39 -7.89 -2.41
C GLU A 73 1.94 -6.58 -1.74
N TRP A 74 1.48 -6.64 -0.49
CA TRP A 74 1.03 -5.44 0.21
C TRP A 74 2.18 -4.56 0.71
N LEU A 75 3.42 -5.06 0.79
CA LEU A 75 4.56 -4.29 1.25
C LEU A 75 5.08 -3.39 0.12
N PRO A 76 5.03 -2.05 0.25
CA PRO A 76 5.67 -1.17 -0.71
C PRO A 76 7.20 -1.34 -0.69
N MET A 77 7.81 -1.35 -1.86
CA MET A 77 9.27 -1.52 -1.98
C MET A 77 10.03 -0.20 -2.02
N ARG A 78 9.35 0.93 -1.79
CA ARG A 78 9.94 2.26 -1.74
C ARG A 78 9.59 2.94 -0.43
N TYR A 79 10.54 3.70 0.12
CA TYR A 79 10.22 4.59 1.22
C TYR A 79 9.31 5.72 0.75
N VAL A 80 8.24 5.92 1.48
CA VAL A 80 7.29 7.01 1.24
C VAL A 80 6.91 7.62 2.59
N GLU A 81 7.32 8.88 2.82
CA GLU A 81 7.17 9.55 4.13
C GLU A 81 5.73 9.59 4.63
N TRP A 82 4.76 9.80 3.74
CA TRP A 82 3.35 9.91 4.09
C TRP A 82 2.62 8.55 4.17
N LEU A 83 3.30 7.43 3.96
CA LEU A 83 2.64 6.12 3.94
C LEU A 83 1.89 5.78 5.24
N PRO A 84 2.43 6.04 6.46
CA PRO A 84 1.69 5.84 7.71
C PRO A 84 0.38 6.62 7.75
N THR A 85 0.39 7.88 7.34
CA THR A 85 -0.81 8.74 7.27
C THR A 85 -1.85 8.17 6.29
N LEU A 86 -1.40 7.70 5.13
CA LEU A 86 -2.27 7.07 4.13
C LEU A 86 -2.93 5.81 4.70
N TYR A 87 -2.18 4.96 5.41
CA TYR A 87 -2.73 3.77 6.06
C TYR A 87 -3.80 4.12 7.09
N GLU A 88 -3.54 5.08 7.98
CA GLU A 88 -4.51 5.53 9.00
C GLU A 88 -5.80 6.01 8.37
N ILE A 89 -5.71 6.85 7.34
CA ILE A 89 -6.88 7.37 6.63
C ILE A 89 -7.64 6.24 5.93
N ALA A 90 -6.97 5.41 5.15
CA ALA A 90 -7.61 4.34 4.39
C ALA A 90 -8.27 3.29 5.30
N LEU A 91 -7.65 2.94 6.42
CA LEU A 91 -8.21 2.02 7.40
C LEU A 91 -9.44 2.57 8.14
N GLY A 92 -9.68 3.87 8.09
CA GLY A 92 -10.90 4.50 8.60
C GLY A 92 -12.14 4.25 7.75
N PHE A 93 -11.97 3.92 6.47
CA PHE A 93 -13.10 3.63 5.57
C PHE A 93 -13.61 2.22 5.75
N ARG A 94 -14.94 2.05 5.61
CA ARG A 94 -15.62 0.76 5.71
C ARG A 94 -16.64 0.63 4.59
N ALA A 95 -16.74 -0.58 4.05
CA ALA A 95 -17.80 -0.96 3.13
C ALA A 95 -18.67 -2.06 3.77
N CYS A 96 -20.00 -1.93 3.63
CA CYS A 96 -20.97 -2.82 4.25
C CYS A 96 -21.52 -3.86 3.28
N ALA A 97 -21.62 -3.52 1.99
CA ALA A 97 -22.23 -4.38 0.98
C ALA A 97 -21.19 -4.98 0.03
N LYS A 98 -21.29 -6.29 -0.18
CA LYS A 98 -20.46 -7.04 -1.13
C LYS A 98 -20.82 -6.72 -2.58
N GLY A 99 -19.83 -6.79 -3.47
CA GLY A 99 -19.99 -6.55 -4.89
C GLY A 99 -18.76 -6.98 -5.69
N ARG A 100 -18.52 -6.30 -6.81
CA ARG A 100 -17.41 -6.62 -7.72
C ARG A 100 -16.40 -5.47 -7.85
N SER A 101 -16.57 -4.39 -7.13
CA SER A 101 -15.69 -3.23 -7.22
C SER A 101 -14.59 -3.30 -6.18
N ASN A 102 -13.42 -2.84 -6.58
CA ASN A 102 -12.21 -2.80 -5.76
C ASN A 102 -11.69 -1.36 -5.73
N ILE A 103 -11.33 -0.87 -4.55
CA ILE A 103 -10.55 0.36 -4.42
C ILE A 103 -9.08 0.03 -4.57
N TYR A 104 -8.35 0.84 -5.32
CA TYR A 104 -6.93 0.68 -5.47
C TYR A 104 -6.19 2.01 -5.43
N LEU A 105 -4.96 1.94 -4.97
CA LEU A 105 -4.04 3.06 -4.87
C LEU A 105 -2.80 2.76 -5.71
N VAL A 106 -2.29 3.78 -6.40
CA VAL A 106 -1.04 3.66 -7.16
C VAL A 106 -0.08 4.75 -6.72
N LEU A 107 1.14 4.37 -6.41
CA LEU A 107 2.23 5.30 -6.15
C LEU A 107 2.63 6.00 -7.44
N LEU A 108 2.70 7.33 -7.42
CA LEU A 108 3.05 8.17 -8.56
C LEU A 108 4.37 8.89 -8.33
N ASP A 109 5.22 8.93 -9.36
CA ASP A 109 6.49 9.64 -9.35
C ASP A 109 6.33 11.06 -9.86
N TYR A 110 6.41 12.03 -8.96
CA TYR A 110 6.46 13.47 -9.24
C TYR A 110 7.76 14.11 -8.76
N GLN A 111 8.80 13.32 -8.50
CA GLN A 111 10.05 13.83 -7.97
C GLN A 111 10.76 14.82 -8.91
N ASP A 112 10.53 14.72 -10.23
CA ASP A 112 11.06 15.64 -11.24
C ASP A 112 10.42 17.03 -11.21
N ARG A 113 9.21 17.17 -10.65
CA ARG A 113 8.46 18.45 -10.62
C ARG A 113 8.32 19.00 -9.21
N ASP A 114 7.78 18.19 -8.31
CA ASP A 114 7.35 18.59 -6.97
C ASP A 114 8.25 17.99 -5.88
N SER A 115 9.32 17.30 -6.26
CA SER A 115 10.25 16.58 -5.37
C SER A 115 9.53 15.63 -4.40
N MET A 116 8.42 15.04 -4.82
CA MET A 116 7.58 14.18 -3.99
C MET A 116 6.99 12.99 -4.76
N TYR A 117 6.52 12.02 -4.01
CA TYR A 117 5.63 10.99 -4.51
C TYR A 117 4.18 11.43 -4.35
N GLY A 118 3.35 11.10 -5.34
CA GLY A 118 1.91 11.25 -5.28
C GLY A 118 1.20 9.92 -5.16
N VAL A 119 -0.12 9.96 -5.01
CA VAL A 119 -0.98 8.78 -5.00
C VAL A 119 -2.16 8.97 -5.95
N TYR A 120 -2.46 7.93 -6.72
CA TYR A 120 -3.69 7.84 -7.49
C TYR A 120 -4.70 7.00 -6.73
N VAL A 121 -5.92 7.48 -6.64
CA VAL A 121 -7.06 6.76 -6.06
C VAL A 121 -8.01 6.38 -7.18
N GLY A 122 -8.38 5.11 -7.25
CA GLY A 122 -9.31 4.62 -8.26
C GLY A 122 -10.16 3.47 -7.80
N MET A 123 -11.21 3.19 -8.57
CA MET A 123 -12.03 1.99 -8.40
C MET A 123 -12.09 1.20 -9.70
N SER A 124 -12.24 -0.12 -9.61
CA SER A 124 -12.35 -0.99 -10.78
C SER A 124 -13.06 -2.31 -10.43
N LYS A 125 -13.64 -2.95 -11.44
CA LYS A 125 -14.10 -4.35 -11.34
C LYS A 125 -12.95 -5.36 -11.42
N TYR A 126 -11.79 -4.93 -11.89
CA TYR A 126 -10.58 -5.75 -11.94
C TYR A 126 -9.84 -5.68 -10.61
N SER A 127 -8.97 -6.66 -10.35
CA SER A 127 -8.07 -6.56 -9.21
C SER A 127 -7.15 -5.34 -9.34
N PRO A 128 -6.62 -4.78 -8.25
CA PRO A 128 -5.68 -3.67 -8.31
C PRO A 128 -4.50 -3.92 -9.25
N ALA A 129 -3.88 -5.10 -9.19
CA ALA A 129 -2.76 -5.47 -10.06
C ALA A 129 -3.16 -5.52 -11.53
N GLN A 130 -4.28 -6.18 -11.87
CA GLN A 130 -4.78 -6.23 -13.25
C GLN A 130 -5.09 -4.83 -13.78
N ARG A 131 -5.70 -3.97 -12.95
CA ARG A 131 -6.03 -2.61 -13.37
C ARG A 131 -4.78 -1.75 -13.58
N PHE A 132 -3.78 -1.92 -12.75
CA PHE A 132 -2.48 -1.26 -12.93
C PHE A 132 -1.83 -1.67 -14.25
N ASP A 133 -1.79 -2.97 -14.57
CA ASP A 133 -1.25 -3.48 -15.83
C ASP A 133 -2.00 -2.91 -17.05
N GLN A 134 -3.33 -2.79 -16.96
CA GLN A 134 -4.14 -2.15 -18.00
C GLN A 134 -3.77 -0.68 -18.19
N HIS A 135 -3.57 0.08 -17.09
CA HIS A 135 -3.10 1.46 -17.14
C HIS A 135 -1.74 1.56 -17.84
N LYS A 136 -0.80 0.72 -17.46
CA LYS A 136 0.56 0.70 -18.06
C LYS A 136 0.55 0.28 -19.53
N ALA A 137 -0.40 -0.53 -19.94
CA ALA A 137 -0.64 -0.91 -21.33
C ALA A 137 -1.45 0.13 -22.13
N GLY A 138 -1.87 1.22 -21.52
CA GLY A 138 -2.67 2.28 -22.16
C GLY A 138 -4.15 1.95 -22.34
N ILE A 139 -4.65 0.87 -21.74
CA ILE A 139 -6.05 0.43 -21.87
C ILE A 139 -6.93 1.26 -20.94
N ARG A 140 -7.70 2.20 -21.51
CA ARG A 140 -8.53 3.15 -20.77
C ARG A 140 -7.75 3.77 -19.58
N ALA A 141 -6.52 4.16 -19.87
CA ALA A 141 -5.57 4.56 -18.86
C ALA A 141 -5.87 5.95 -18.29
N ALA A 142 -5.72 6.09 -16.98
CA ALA A 142 -5.53 7.40 -16.37
C ALA A 142 -4.13 7.90 -16.74
N GLY A 143 -4.04 9.11 -17.29
CA GLY A 143 -2.78 9.66 -17.79
C GLY A 143 -1.70 9.79 -16.72
N SER A 144 -2.09 10.07 -15.48
CA SER A 144 -1.17 10.10 -14.33
C SER A 144 -0.55 8.74 -14.03
N VAL A 145 -1.35 7.67 -14.07
CA VAL A 145 -0.85 6.31 -13.82
C VAL A 145 0.00 5.82 -14.99
N LEU A 146 -0.45 6.05 -16.23
CA LEU A 146 0.31 5.66 -17.42
C LEU A 146 1.73 6.27 -17.43
N LYS A 147 1.82 7.56 -17.15
CA LYS A 147 3.08 8.30 -17.22
C LYS A 147 3.93 8.19 -15.97
N ARG A 148 3.33 8.07 -14.78
CA ARG A 148 3.98 8.24 -13.50
C ARG A 148 3.75 7.12 -12.49
N GLY A 149 2.92 6.13 -12.83
CA GLY A 149 2.65 4.98 -11.96
C GLY A 149 3.89 4.11 -11.76
N LEU A 150 4.25 3.88 -10.50
CA LEU A 150 5.39 3.07 -10.09
C LEU A 150 4.96 1.68 -9.61
N GLU A 151 4.04 1.63 -8.67
CA GLU A 151 3.57 0.38 -8.06
C GLU A 151 2.19 0.56 -7.43
N VAL A 152 1.49 -0.56 -7.24
CA VAL A 152 0.22 -0.59 -6.50
C VAL A 152 0.51 -0.62 -5.01
N LEU A 153 -0.15 0.26 -4.26
CA LEU A 153 -0.14 0.26 -2.80
C LEU A 153 -1.28 -0.61 -2.30
N THR A 154 -1.09 -1.91 -2.27
CA THR A 154 -2.16 -2.88 -1.99
C THR A 154 -2.61 -2.89 -0.53
N GLY A 155 -1.67 -2.77 0.40
CA GLY A 155 -1.93 -2.89 1.84
C GLY A 155 -3.06 -2.01 2.37
N PRO A 156 -3.06 -0.69 2.12
CA PRO A 156 -4.06 0.22 2.68
C PRO A 156 -5.49 -0.06 2.26
N THR A 157 -5.71 -0.74 1.14
CA THR A 157 -7.05 -0.98 0.58
C THR A 157 -7.46 -2.46 0.55
N LEU A 158 -6.75 -3.35 1.22
CA LEU A 158 -7.09 -4.79 1.26
C LEU A 158 -8.53 -5.04 1.74
N HIS A 159 -9.02 -4.29 2.70
CA HIS A 159 -10.36 -4.37 3.26
C HIS A 159 -11.43 -3.71 2.37
N LEU A 160 -11.05 -3.04 1.28
CA LEU A 160 -11.93 -2.34 0.34
C LEU A 160 -12.00 -3.06 -1.01
N GLN A 161 -11.90 -4.38 -0.99
CA GLN A 161 -12.02 -5.24 -2.16
C GLN A 161 -13.39 -5.93 -2.18
N TYR A 162 -13.90 -6.21 -3.39
CA TYR A 162 -15.20 -6.89 -3.60
C TYR A 162 -16.37 -6.21 -2.90
N ILE A 163 -16.47 -4.90 -3.07
CA ILE A 163 -17.53 -4.06 -2.50
C ILE A 163 -18.55 -3.63 -3.55
N LYS A 164 -19.71 -3.18 -3.10
CA LYS A 164 -20.76 -2.66 -3.99
C LYS A 164 -20.30 -1.40 -4.71
N ARG A 165 -20.61 -1.30 -6.02
CA ARG A 165 -20.17 -0.20 -6.87
C ARG A 165 -20.53 1.19 -6.31
N SER A 166 -21.73 1.37 -5.75
CA SER A 166 -22.14 2.64 -5.17
C SER A 166 -21.32 3.05 -3.95
N GLU A 167 -20.93 2.07 -3.12
CA GLU A 167 -20.02 2.32 -2.00
C GLU A 167 -18.59 2.60 -2.49
N ALA A 168 -18.13 1.84 -3.49
CA ALA A 168 -16.81 2.05 -4.08
C ALA A 168 -16.68 3.47 -4.66
N SER A 169 -17.70 3.95 -5.38
CA SER A 169 -17.69 5.29 -5.95
C SER A 169 -17.62 6.38 -4.87
N ARG A 170 -18.41 6.23 -3.80
CA ARG A 170 -18.37 7.13 -2.65
C ARG A 170 -17.01 7.10 -1.93
N ILE A 171 -16.50 5.90 -1.66
CA ILE A 171 -15.22 5.72 -0.97
C ILE A 171 -14.06 6.26 -1.82
N GLU A 172 -14.05 6.02 -3.13
CA GLU A 172 -13.04 6.56 -4.04
C GLU A 172 -12.93 8.08 -3.93
N GLU A 173 -14.06 8.77 -3.99
CA GLU A 173 -14.12 10.23 -3.88
C GLU A 173 -13.72 10.72 -2.48
N GLU A 174 -14.33 10.18 -1.44
CA GLU A 174 -14.08 10.59 -0.05
C GLU A 174 -12.63 10.28 0.39
N LEU A 175 -12.07 9.13 -0.03
CA LEU A 175 -10.70 8.77 0.26
C LEU A 175 -9.71 9.73 -0.43
N ALA A 176 -9.95 10.05 -1.70
CA ALA A 176 -9.13 11.02 -2.42
C ALA A 176 -9.16 12.40 -1.75
N GLN A 177 -10.34 12.86 -1.33
CA GLN A 177 -10.50 14.12 -0.61
C GLN A 177 -9.79 14.11 0.75
N ALA A 178 -9.91 13.03 1.51
CA ALA A 178 -9.26 12.89 2.82
C ALA A 178 -7.73 12.90 2.70
N LEU A 179 -7.18 12.19 1.72
CA LEU A 179 -5.74 12.16 1.47
C LEU A 179 -5.21 13.54 1.02
N ALA A 180 -5.93 14.22 0.13
CA ALA A 180 -5.58 15.58 -0.28
C ALA A 180 -5.66 16.56 0.89
N GLY A 181 -6.66 16.44 1.75
CA GLY A 181 -6.80 17.24 2.97
C GLY A 181 -5.67 17.02 3.98
N ALA A 182 -5.06 15.83 3.98
CA ALA A 182 -3.88 15.52 4.78
C ALA A 182 -2.54 15.97 4.14
N GLY A 183 -2.59 16.65 2.98
CA GLY A 183 -1.42 17.22 2.33
C GLY A 183 -0.74 16.34 1.30
N LEU A 184 -1.31 15.18 0.94
CA LEU A 184 -0.77 14.34 -0.10
C LEU A 184 -1.08 14.89 -1.50
N LEU A 185 -0.18 14.65 -2.45
CA LEU A 185 -0.45 14.92 -3.87
C LEU A 185 -1.33 13.80 -4.43
N VAL A 186 -2.61 14.09 -4.64
CA VAL A 186 -3.62 13.11 -5.04
C VAL A 186 -4.08 13.31 -6.48
N LYS A 187 -4.24 12.21 -7.21
CA LYS A 187 -4.89 12.12 -8.53
C LYS A 187 -6.01 11.07 -8.49
N GLY A 188 -6.98 11.18 -9.40
CA GLY A 188 -8.15 10.30 -9.38
C GLY A 188 -9.23 10.78 -8.43
N GLY A 189 -10.11 9.86 -8.00
CA GLY A 189 -11.22 10.21 -7.09
C GLY A 189 -12.42 10.84 -7.78
N HIS A 190 -12.78 10.38 -8.98
CA HIS A 190 -13.86 10.94 -9.81
C HIS A 190 -15.13 10.10 -9.72
#